data_ce4244c674bb9a2ed41cffe66bee2624
#
_entry.id   ce4244c674bb9a2ed41cffe66bee2624
#
_cell.length_a   1.000
_cell.length_b   1.000
_cell.length_c   1.000
_cell.angle_alpha   90.00
_cell.angle_beta   90.00
_cell.angle_gamma   90.00
#
_symmetry.space_group_name_H-M   'P 1'
#
loop_
_entity.id
_entity.type
_entity.pdbx_description
1 polymer ?
#
loop_
_entity_poly.entity_id
_entity_poly.type
_entity_poly.pdbx_seq_one_letter_code
_entity_poly.pdbx_strand_id
1 'polypeptide(L)'
;MEKKEPIRILHVLQRMEAGGTQALLMNIYRNIDRSKVQFDFLVEYPSKQFYDDEIISLGGKIYYTNVRNDYNILKFERQLKQILNEKHYSIIHVHAYTIGYFALKTAKKCGVPVRIAHSHSNNMTNDLKKVLKKILQKIYPIYANEYMACSKEAGKYLFKNKNYIVINNAIDSSKFIFSDEIRLKKRKELGLENSFVIGHVGRFKPEKNHVFLLNVFCEVLKRCPNAKLLLIGNGDPNFDILKKIEDLNIKNNVIILKNRKDVNELYQAMDVFVFPSLYEGLGIVAIEAQASGLPTICSERLPLESNISPLYKKLSLALPIDSWVDEVVKEKKNKLAHQNMQQFVIKSGYDIKTTANYMQDFYLKSGGKL
;
A
#
# COMPACT_ATOMS: atom_id res chain seq x y z
N MET A 1 35.12 9.38 -19.47
CA MET A 1 34.66 8.57 -18.35
C MET A 1 33.61 7.60 -18.90
N GLU A 2 33.89 6.32 -18.93
CA GLU A 2 32.90 5.30 -19.32
C GLU A 2 31.69 5.38 -18.36
N LYS A 3 30.48 5.54 -18.92
CA LYS A 3 29.26 5.48 -18.13
C LYS A 3 29.12 4.04 -17.60
N LYS A 4 29.39 3.88 -16.32
CA LYS A 4 29.17 2.58 -15.66
C LYS A 4 27.69 2.20 -15.82
N GLU A 5 27.41 1.04 -16.40
CA GLU A 5 26.01 0.57 -16.55
C GLU A 5 25.35 0.39 -15.16
N PRO A 6 24.04 0.69 -15.04
CA PRO A 6 23.33 0.53 -13.79
C PRO A 6 23.27 -0.94 -13.35
N ILE A 7 23.34 -1.19 -12.06
CA ILE A 7 23.06 -2.51 -11.51
C ILE A 7 21.58 -2.83 -11.76
N ARG A 8 21.31 -3.96 -12.44
CA ARG A 8 19.95 -4.40 -12.72
C ARG A 8 19.47 -5.41 -11.69
N ILE A 9 18.27 -5.18 -11.13
CA ILE A 9 17.61 -6.02 -10.15
C ILE A 9 16.48 -6.77 -10.82
N LEU A 10 16.48 -8.09 -10.78
CA LEU A 10 15.35 -8.88 -11.27
C LEU A 10 14.32 -9.08 -10.17
N HIS A 11 13.18 -8.39 -10.26
CA HIS A 11 12.02 -8.58 -9.40
C HIS A 11 11.15 -9.73 -9.92
N VAL A 12 10.82 -10.69 -9.05
CA VAL A 12 9.92 -11.81 -9.39
C VAL A 12 8.64 -11.70 -8.59
N LEU A 13 7.51 -11.58 -9.27
CA LEU A 13 6.21 -11.42 -8.64
C LEU A 13 5.08 -12.00 -9.51
N GLN A 14 3.89 -12.13 -8.92
CA GLN A 14 2.78 -12.73 -9.62
C GLN A 14 2.29 -11.89 -10.80
N ARG A 15 2.08 -10.58 -10.58
CA ARG A 15 1.52 -9.62 -11.56
C ARG A 15 2.04 -8.22 -11.30
N MET A 16 1.98 -7.34 -12.31
CA MET A 16 2.18 -5.89 -12.19
C MET A 16 0.85 -5.12 -12.33
N GLU A 17 -0.22 -5.64 -11.72
CA GLU A 17 -1.52 -4.97 -11.59
C GLU A 17 -1.56 -3.98 -10.42
N ALA A 18 -2.60 -3.14 -10.35
CA ALA A 18 -2.79 -2.19 -9.26
C ALA A 18 -3.03 -2.91 -7.91
N GLY A 19 -1.97 -3.00 -7.11
CA GLY A 19 -1.96 -3.65 -5.79
C GLY A 19 -0.88 -3.08 -4.89
N GLY A 20 -0.94 -3.35 -3.57
CA GLY A 20 -0.05 -2.75 -2.58
C GLY A 20 1.45 -3.02 -2.81
N THR A 21 1.81 -4.26 -3.11
CA THR A 21 3.21 -4.64 -3.43
C THR A 21 3.71 -3.95 -4.69
N GLN A 22 2.89 -3.94 -5.73
CA GLN A 22 3.22 -3.32 -7.02
C GLN A 22 3.34 -1.80 -6.89
N ALA A 23 2.43 -1.17 -6.15
CA ALA A 23 2.47 0.26 -5.86
C ALA A 23 3.75 0.64 -5.10
N LEU A 24 4.16 -0.15 -4.09
CA LEU A 24 5.41 0.04 -3.38
C LEU A 24 6.61 -0.05 -4.33
N LEU A 25 6.69 -1.11 -5.16
CA LEU A 25 7.79 -1.29 -6.10
C LEU A 25 7.88 -0.15 -7.12
N MET A 26 6.75 0.26 -7.68
CA MET A 26 6.70 1.38 -8.63
C MET A 26 7.04 2.71 -7.95
N ASN A 27 6.59 2.93 -6.72
CA ASN A 27 6.95 4.12 -5.96
C ASN A 27 8.46 4.16 -5.67
N ILE A 28 9.09 3.04 -5.31
CA ILE A 28 10.55 2.95 -5.18
C ILE A 28 11.19 3.24 -6.54
N TYR A 29 10.74 2.59 -7.63
CA TYR A 29 11.34 2.69 -8.95
C TYR A 29 11.27 4.11 -9.56
N ARG A 30 10.21 4.86 -9.25
CA ARG A 30 10.07 6.28 -9.63
C ARG A 30 11.07 7.18 -8.90
N ASN A 31 11.50 6.80 -7.69
CA ASN A 31 12.29 7.63 -6.79
C ASN A 31 13.77 7.23 -6.64
N ILE A 32 14.22 6.10 -7.22
CA ILE A 32 15.64 5.73 -7.28
C ILE A 32 16.36 6.46 -8.42
N ASP A 33 17.68 6.58 -8.30
CA ASP A 33 18.55 7.01 -9.40
C ASP A 33 18.74 5.87 -10.41
N ARG A 34 17.96 5.92 -11.49
CA ARG A 34 17.96 4.88 -12.52
C ARG A 34 19.24 4.82 -13.35
N SER A 35 20.13 5.80 -13.22
CA SER A 35 21.48 5.70 -13.81
C SER A 35 22.40 4.79 -13.00
N LYS A 36 22.04 4.46 -11.75
CA LYS A 36 22.81 3.59 -10.85
C LYS A 36 22.13 2.23 -10.63
N VAL A 37 20.81 2.21 -10.52
CA VAL A 37 20.02 1.00 -10.26
C VAL A 37 18.81 0.95 -11.19
N GLN A 38 18.62 -0.17 -11.86
CA GLN A 38 17.49 -0.44 -12.76
C GLN A 38 16.71 -1.66 -12.31
N PHE A 39 15.39 -1.61 -12.47
CA PHE A 39 14.49 -2.72 -12.18
C PHE A 39 14.04 -3.42 -13.45
N ASP A 40 14.10 -4.76 -13.42
CA ASP A 40 13.48 -5.65 -14.39
C ASP A 40 12.49 -6.56 -13.67
N PHE A 41 11.46 -7.00 -14.37
CA PHE A 41 10.35 -7.72 -13.74
C PHE A 41 10.11 -9.05 -14.46
N LEU A 42 9.97 -10.13 -13.71
CA LEU A 42 9.51 -11.44 -14.16
C LEU A 42 8.15 -11.73 -13.55
N VAL A 43 7.12 -11.90 -14.40
CA VAL A 43 5.73 -12.10 -13.99
C VAL A 43 5.20 -13.47 -14.37
N GLU A 44 4.23 -13.99 -13.59
CA GLU A 44 3.69 -15.34 -13.74
C GLU A 44 2.61 -15.47 -14.85
N TYR A 45 2.17 -14.35 -15.44
CA TYR A 45 1.14 -14.31 -16.48
C TYR A 45 1.70 -13.82 -17.81
N PRO A 46 1.17 -14.31 -18.96
CA PRO A 46 1.74 -14.04 -20.28
C PRO A 46 1.22 -12.76 -20.93
N SER A 47 0.36 -11.98 -20.26
CA SER A 47 -0.31 -10.82 -20.86
C SER A 47 0.20 -9.51 -20.29
N LYS A 48 0.10 -8.44 -21.09
CA LYS A 48 0.35 -7.06 -20.67
C LYS A 48 -0.49 -6.68 -19.45
N GLN A 49 0.10 -5.91 -18.54
CA GLN A 49 -0.45 -5.56 -17.24
C GLN A 49 -0.42 -4.05 -17.01
N PHE A 50 -1.04 -3.59 -15.91
CA PHE A 50 -1.30 -2.18 -15.63
C PHE A 50 -0.05 -1.29 -15.66
N TYR A 51 1.07 -1.73 -15.05
CA TYR A 51 2.29 -0.93 -14.94
C TYR A 51 3.31 -1.13 -16.08
N ASP A 52 3.03 -1.97 -17.08
CA ASP A 52 4.03 -2.38 -18.07
C ASP A 52 4.57 -1.22 -18.91
N ASP A 53 3.70 -0.34 -19.42
CA ASP A 53 4.11 0.82 -20.19
C ASP A 53 4.99 1.77 -19.38
N GLU A 54 4.67 1.96 -18.12
CA GLU A 54 5.44 2.81 -17.22
C GLU A 54 6.81 2.19 -16.92
N ILE A 55 6.87 0.89 -16.64
CA ILE A 55 8.14 0.17 -16.42
C ILE A 55 9.07 0.35 -17.62
N ILE A 56 8.56 0.16 -18.83
CA ILE A 56 9.32 0.31 -20.07
C ILE A 56 9.78 1.75 -20.25
N SER A 57 8.92 2.74 -19.99
CA SER A 57 9.26 4.16 -20.10
C SER A 57 10.35 4.59 -19.11
N LEU A 58 10.45 3.91 -17.96
CA LEU A 58 11.49 4.13 -16.96
C LEU A 58 12.81 3.37 -17.25
N GLY A 59 12.88 2.59 -18.36
CA GLY A 59 14.06 1.83 -18.78
C GLY A 59 14.14 0.40 -18.25
N GLY A 60 13.07 -0.08 -17.59
CA GLY A 60 12.94 -1.45 -17.11
C GLY A 60 12.53 -2.43 -18.20
N LYS A 61 12.73 -3.72 -17.96
CA LYS A 61 12.31 -4.82 -18.82
C LYS A 61 11.28 -5.68 -18.10
N ILE A 62 10.37 -6.28 -18.89
CA ILE A 62 9.37 -7.20 -18.38
C ILE A 62 9.52 -8.53 -19.11
N TYR A 63 9.62 -9.59 -18.33
CA TYR A 63 9.64 -10.96 -18.79
C TYR A 63 8.34 -11.65 -18.38
N TYR A 64 7.63 -12.21 -19.34
CA TYR A 64 6.38 -12.90 -19.09
C TYR A 64 6.59 -14.40 -19.06
N THR A 65 5.98 -15.06 -18.09
CA THR A 65 5.86 -16.51 -18.06
C THR A 65 4.39 -16.91 -18.11
N ASN A 66 4.10 -18.19 -18.30
CA ASN A 66 2.73 -18.71 -18.28
C ASN A 66 2.51 -19.67 -17.11
N VAL A 67 3.43 -19.69 -16.15
CA VAL A 67 3.46 -20.68 -15.05
C VAL A 67 2.17 -20.69 -14.23
N ARG A 68 1.43 -19.60 -14.20
CA ARG A 68 0.17 -19.52 -13.45
C ARG A 68 -0.98 -20.25 -14.13
N ASN A 69 -0.97 -20.36 -15.45
CA ASN A 69 -2.01 -21.03 -16.22
C ASN A 69 -1.64 -22.48 -16.52
N ASP A 70 -0.37 -22.74 -16.90
CA ASP A 70 0.09 -24.07 -17.31
C ASP A 70 0.68 -24.92 -16.17
N TYR A 71 0.93 -24.30 -14.99
CA TYR A 71 1.58 -24.92 -13.83
C TYR A 71 2.91 -25.64 -14.13
N ASN A 72 3.56 -25.30 -15.25
CA ASN A 72 4.78 -25.93 -15.71
C ASN A 72 6.03 -25.30 -15.05
N ILE A 73 6.38 -25.82 -13.89
CA ILE A 73 7.51 -25.35 -13.08
C ILE A 73 8.85 -25.58 -13.82
N LEU A 74 9.01 -26.68 -14.54
CA LEU A 74 10.26 -26.96 -15.27
C LEU A 74 10.47 -25.94 -16.41
N LYS A 75 9.41 -25.56 -17.10
CA LYS A 75 9.45 -24.52 -18.13
C LYS A 75 9.82 -23.17 -17.50
N PHE A 76 9.22 -22.81 -16.37
CA PHE A 76 9.54 -21.59 -15.64
C PHE A 76 11.01 -21.57 -15.22
N GLU A 77 11.54 -22.63 -14.58
CA GLU A 77 12.95 -22.72 -14.17
C GLU A 77 13.90 -22.58 -15.38
N ARG A 78 13.54 -23.16 -16.53
CA ARG A 78 14.33 -23.03 -17.78
C ARG A 78 14.33 -21.59 -18.31
N GLN A 79 13.17 -20.94 -18.38
CA GLN A 79 13.05 -19.55 -18.81
C GLN A 79 13.82 -18.61 -17.87
N LEU A 80 13.67 -18.76 -16.55
CA LEU A 80 14.39 -17.97 -15.58
C LEU A 80 15.91 -18.18 -15.70
N LYS A 81 16.39 -19.43 -15.86
CA LYS A 81 17.80 -19.74 -16.07
C LYS A 81 18.36 -19.03 -17.30
N GLN A 82 17.60 -19.03 -18.41
CA GLN A 82 17.99 -18.31 -19.63
C GLN A 82 18.15 -16.82 -19.38
N ILE A 83 17.15 -16.17 -18.74
CA ILE A 83 17.16 -14.74 -18.39
C ILE A 83 18.38 -14.39 -17.51
N LEU A 84 18.65 -15.20 -16.48
CA LEU A 84 19.75 -14.96 -15.55
C LEU A 84 21.13 -15.09 -16.21
N ASN A 85 21.30 -16.07 -17.11
CA ASN A 85 22.57 -16.29 -17.82
C ASN A 85 22.84 -15.22 -18.88
N GLU A 86 21.78 -14.74 -19.60
CA GLU A 86 21.94 -13.74 -20.65
C GLU A 86 22.22 -12.33 -20.10
N LYS A 87 21.74 -12.01 -18.90
CA LYS A 87 21.77 -10.63 -18.36
C LYS A 87 22.67 -10.47 -17.15
N HIS A 88 23.26 -11.55 -16.64
CA HIS A 88 24.21 -11.53 -15.49
C HIS A 88 23.71 -10.73 -14.29
N TYR A 89 22.45 -11.01 -13.85
CA TYR A 89 21.90 -10.35 -12.68
C TYR A 89 22.70 -10.68 -11.41
N SER A 90 23.18 -9.66 -10.72
CA SER A 90 23.81 -9.83 -9.39
C SER A 90 22.79 -9.95 -8.26
N ILE A 91 21.56 -9.50 -8.48
CA ILE A 91 20.48 -9.49 -7.48
C ILE A 91 19.18 -10.00 -8.07
N ILE A 92 18.54 -10.96 -7.39
CA ILE A 92 17.14 -11.35 -7.59
C ILE A 92 16.33 -11.01 -6.34
N HIS A 93 15.19 -10.31 -6.51
CA HIS A 93 14.31 -9.91 -5.42
C HIS A 93 12.92 -10.53 -5.63
N VAL A 94 12.56 -11.48 -4.79
CA VAL A 94 11.39 -12.33 -5.00
C VAL A 94 10.27 -11.95 -4.04
N HIS A 95 9.09 -11.65 -4.60
CA HIS A 95 7.87 -11.22 -3.89
C HIS A 95 6.74 -12.27 -3.95
N ALA A 96 6.94 -13.34 -4.71
CA ALA A 96 5.97 -14.40 -4.93
C ALA A 96 6.21 -15.60 -4.01
N TYR A 97 5.20 -16.03 -3.26
CA TYR A 97 5.37 -17.15 -2.32
C TYR A 97 5.40 -18.53 -2.99
N THR A 98 4.47 -18.78 -3.93
CA THR A 98 4.27 -20.12 -4.51
C THR A 98 5.41 -20.49 -5.46
N ILE A 99 5.78 -19.59 -6.35
CA ILE A 99 6.85 -19.80 -7.32
C ILE A 99 8.23 -19.42 -6.76
N GLY A 100 8.25 -18.67 -5.66
CA GLY A 100 9.45 -18.04 -5.09
C GLY A 100 10.51 -19.04 -4.67
N TYR A 101 10.12 -20.21 -4.15
CA TYR A 101 11.07 -21.29 -3.86
C TYR A 101 11.86 -21.71 -5.11
N PHE A 102 11.16 -21.94 -6.22
CA PHE A 102 11.78 -22.35 -7.48
C PHE A 102 12.63 -21.23 -8.10
N ALA A 103 12.17 -19.98 -7.99
CA ALA A 103 12.92 -18.81 -8.45
C ALA A 103 14.25 -18.66 -7.68
N LEU A 104 14.22 -18.70 -6.35
CA LEU A 104 15.42 -18.60 -5.51
C LEU A 104 16.37 -19.79 -5.68
N LYS A 105 15.83 -21.01 -5.83
CA LYS A 105 16.61 -22.22 -6.11
C LYS A 105 17.35 -22.12 -7.45
N THR A 106 16.62 -21.69 -8.50
CA THR A 106 17.23 -21.50 -9.84
C THR A 106 18.28 -20.42 -9.80
N ALA A 107 18.02 -19.29 -9.16
CA ALA A 107 18.99 -18.21 -9.01
C ALA A 107 20.26 -18.67 -8.28
N LYS A 108 20.12 -19.47 -7.20
CA LYS A 108 21.30 -20.07 -6.51
C LYS A 108 22.10 -20.97 -7.45
N LYS A 109 21.44 -21.82 -8.26
CA LYS A 109 22.10 -22.70 -9.23
C LYS A 109 22.80 -21.93 -10.34
N CYS A 110 22.29 -20.75 -10.72
CA CYS A 110 22.90 -19.86 -11.72
C CYS A 110 23.98 -18.94 -11.12
N GLY A 111 24.34 -19.09 -9.83
CA GLY A 111 25.38 -18.29 -9.19
C GLY A 111 24.97 -16.86 -8.85
N VAL A 112 23.67 -16.50 -8.86
CA VAL A 112 23.23 -15.16 -8.46
C VAL A 112 23.60 -14.92 -6.98
N PRO A 113 24.49 -13.96 -6.69
CA PRO A 113 25.05 -13.82 -5.34
C PRO A 113 24.04 -13.31 -4.31
N VAL A 114 23.16 -12.38 -4.67
CA VAL A 114 22.18 -11.79 -3.75
C VAL A 114 20.77 -12.27 -4.11
N ARG A 115 20.14 -12.97 -3.19
CA ARG A 115 18.83 -13.60 -3.37
C ARG A 115 17.92 -13.18 -2.21
N ILE A 116 17.02 -12.23 -2.51
CA ILE A 116 16.15 -11.59 -1.52
C ILE A 116 14.79 -12.29 -1.52
N ALA A 117 14.34 -12.74 -0.35
CA ALA A 117 12.96 -13.16 -0.10
C ALA A 117 12.21 -12.02 0.60
N HIS A 118 11.10 -11.54 -0.01
CA HIS A 118 10.31 -10.45 0.55
C HIS A 118 8.91 -10.93 0.95
N SER A 119 8.54 -10.70 2.21
CA SER A 119 7.22 -11.05 2.77
C SER A 119 6.25 -9.87 2.67
N HIS A 120 5.08 -10.07 2.02
CA HIS A 120 4.06 -9.04 1.83
C HIS A 120 2.72 -9.36 2.53
N SER A 121 2.61 -10.43 3.30
CA SER A 121 1.36 -10.82 3.95
C SER A 121 1.61 -11.56 5.26
N ASN A 122 0.73 -11.32 6.21
CA ASN A 122 0.65 -12.04 7.48
C ASN A 122 -0.49 -13.09 7.50
N ASN A 123 -1.24 -13.23 6.38
CA ASN A 123 -2.38 -14.14 6.30
C ASN A 123 -2.44 -14.92 4.99
N MET A 124 -2.99 -16.13 5.04
CA MET A 124 -3.33 -16.95 3.86
C MET A 124 -4.84 -16.99 3.67
N THR A 125 -5.28 -16.84 2.41
CA THR A 125 -6.67 -17.10 2.02
C THR A 125 -7.04 -18.57 2.31
N ASN A 126 -8.24 -18.80 2.80
CA ASN A 126 -8.80 -20.16 2.98
C ASN A 126 -9.15 -20.74 1.61
N ASP A 127 -8.29 -21.64 1.09
CA ASP A 127 -8.46 -22.28 -0.20
C ASP A 127 -8.12 -23.77 -0.06
N LEU A 128 -8.77 -24.63 -0.85
CA LEU A 128 -8.57 -26.10 -0.85
C LEU A 128 -7.11 -26.53 -1.05
N LYS A 129 -6.26 -25.67 -1.66
CA LYS A 129 -4.81 -25.88 -1.84
C LYS A 129 -3.97 -25.39 -0.65
N LYS A 130 -4.58 -25.14 0.52
CA LYS A 130 -3.96 -24.55 1.72
C LYS A 130 -2.72 -25.30 2.22
N VAL A 131 -2.74 -26.63 2.18
CA VAL A 131 -1.63 -27.46 2.69
C VAL A 131 -0.38 -27.28 1.83
N LEU A 132 -0.52 -27.41 0.50
CA LEU A 132 0.61 -27.23 -0.42
C LEU A 132 1.16 -25.79 -0.36
N LYS A 133 0.28 -24.80 -0.32
CA LYS A 133 0.68 -23.39 -0.15
C LYS A 133 1.46 -23.18 1.16
N LYS A 134 1.02 -23.78 2.27
CA LYS A 134 1.75 -23.72 3.56
C LYS A 134 3.13 -24.36 3.50
N ILE A 135 3.25 -25.50 2.81
CA ILE A 135 4.57 -26.15 2.61
C ILE A 135 5.47 -25.25 1.78
N LEU A 136 5.00 -24.79 0.61
CA LEU A 136 5.78 -23.90 -0.28
C LEU A 136 6.19 -22.61 0.44
N GLN A 137 5.33 -22.05 1.26
CA GLN A 137 5.63 -20.86 2.05
C GLN A 137 6.75 -21.13 3.09
N LYS A 138 6.71 -22.28 3.77
CA LYS A 138 7.78 -22.64 4.75
C LYS A 138 9.13 -22.83 4.09
N ILE A 139 9.16 -23.40 2.88
CA ILE A 139 10.41 -23.67 2.15
C ILE A 139 10.85 -22.48 1.28
N TYR A 140 9.95 -21.54 0.99
CA TYR A 140 10.21 -20.38 0.14
C TYR A 140 11.54 -19.68 0.44
N PRO A 141 11.89 -19.34 1.69
CA PRO A 141 13.11 -18.59 1.97
C PRO A 141 14.39 -19.45 2.09
N ILE A 142 14.35 -20.76 1.81
CA ILE A 142 15.50 -21.65 2.03
C ILE A 142 16.72 -21.25 1.19
N TYR A 143 16.50 -20.80 -0.04
CA TYR A 143 17.57 -20.42 -0.96
C TYR A 143 17.85 -18.93 -0.98
N ALA A 144 17.14 -18.13 -0.16
CA ALA A 144 17.47 -16.73 0.06
C ALA A 144 18.68 -16.57 0.99
N ASN A 145 19.42 -15.48 0.83
CA ASN A 145 20.46 -15.03 1.76
C ASN A 145 20.17 -13.64 2.34
N GLU A 146 19.16 -12.94 1.81
CA GLU A 146 18.64 -11.68 2.34
C GLU A 146 17.12 -11.78 2.55
N TYR A 147 16.60 -11.16 3.61
CA TYR A 147 15.21 -11.28 4.01
C TYR A 147 14.61 -9.89 4.23
N MET A 148 13.47 -9.61 3.59
CA MET A 148 12.74 -8.36 3.73
C MET A 148 11.25 -8.61 3.99
N ALA A 149 10.59 -7.69 4.67
CA ALA A 149 9.16 -7.78 4.97
C ALA A 149 8.49 -6.41 4.94
N CYS A 150 7.21 -6.34 4.53
CA CYS A 150 6.44 -5.10 4.52
C CYS A 150 5.97 -4.66 5.93
N SER A 151 6.08 -5.52 6.94
CA SER A 151 5.82 -5.23 8.36
C SER A 151 6.54 -6.24 9.26
N LYS A 152 6.61 -5.92 10.56
CA LYS A 152 7.16 -6.84 11.56
C LYS A 152 6.38 -8.16 11.63
N GLU A 153 5.04 -8.09 11.53
CA GLU A 153 4.16 -9.27 11.54
C GLU A 153 4.38 -10.16 10.32
N ALA A 154 4.48 -9.55 9.12
CA ALA A 154 4.76 -10.28 7.89
C ALA A 154 6.13 -10.98 7.95
N GLY A 155 7.12 -10.31 8.55
CA GLY A 155 8.46 -10.88 8.76
C GLY A 155 8.45 -12.04 9.76
N LYS A 156 7.84 -11.87 10.93
CA LYS A 156 7.69 -12.93 11.94
C LYS A 156 6.95 -14.14 11.38
N TYR A 157 5.89 -13.88 10.59
CA TYR A 157 5.08 -14.96 10.00
C TYR A 157 5.89 -15.83 9.04
N LEU A 158 6.71 -15.23 8.18
CA LEU A 158 7.43 -15.96 7.14
C LEU A 158 8.84 -16.43 7.59
N PHE A 159 9.57 -15.57 8.28
CA PHE A 159 11.00 -15.78 8.57
C PHE A 159 11.26 -16.26 9.98
N LYS A 160 10.27 -16.22 10.87
CA LYS A 160 10.38 -16.64 12.29
C LYS A 160 11.56 -15.97 13.00
N ASN A 161 12.64 -16.72 13.28
CA ASN A 161 13.81 -16.28 14.05
C ASN A 161 14.96 -15.73 13.17
N LYS A 162 14.75 -15.60 11.85
CA LYS A 162 15.77 -15.00 10.97
C LYS A 162 15.72 -13.48 11.09
N ASN A 163 16.89 -12.86 11.00
CA ASN A 163 16.97 -11.40 10.85
C ASN A 163 16.39 -10.98 9.51
N TYR A 164 15.53 -9.96 9.49
CA TYR A 164 14.96 -9.40 8.28
C TYR A 164 14.86 -7.87 8.39
N ILE A 165 14.88 -7.22 7.23
CA ILE A 165 14.74 -5.78 7.11
C ILE A 165 13.25 -5.47 6.86
N VAL A 166 12.68 -4.51 7.59
CA VAL A 166 11.32 -4.04 7.34
C VAL A 166 11.37 -2.91 6.32
N ILE A 167 10.69 -3.12 5.19
CA ILE A 167 10.48 -2.12 4.12
C ILE A 167 9.01 -1.75 4.12
N ASN A 168 8.70 -0.65 4.79
CA ASN A 168 7.33 -0.18 4.94
C ASN A 168 6.71 0.19 3.57
N ASN A 169 5.40 0.00 3.45
CA ASN A 169 4.66 0.49 2.29
C ASN A 169 4.53 2.01 2.37
N ALA A 170 5.50 2.70 1.78
CA ALA A 170 5.69 4.14 1.91
C ALA A 170 4.89 4.96 0.89
N ILE A 171 4.58 6.20 1.26
CA ILE A 171 3.88 7.20 0.46
C ILE A 171 4.82 8.32 0.03
N ASP A 172 4.48 9.02 -1.03
CA ASP A 172 5.14 10.30 -1.38
C ASP A 172 4.61 11.40 -0.46
N SER A 173 5.25 11.55 0.70
CA SER A 173 4.82 12.48 1.74
C SER A 173 4.71 13.93 1.26
N SER A 174 5.47 14.31 0.21
CA SER A 174 5.43 15.66 -0.35
C SER A 174 4.09 16.00 -1.03
N LYS A 175 3.36 14.99 -1.51
CA LYS A 175 2.03 15.16 -2.14
C LYS A 175 0.91 15.39 -1.13
N PHE A 176 1.17 15.10 0.14
CA PHE A 176 0.17 15.20 1.22
C PHE A 176 0.39 16.43 2.12
N ILE A 177 1.40 17.26 1.84
CA ILE A 177 1.62 18.50 2.59
C ILE A 177 0.37 19.38 2.45
N PHE A 178 -0.17 19.83 3.59
CA PHE A 178 -1.36 20.66 3.61
C PHE A 178 -1.15 21.98 2.86
N SER A 179 -2.15 22.39 2.08
CA SER A 179 -2.20 23.64 1.32
C SER A 179 -3.60 24.24 1.37
N ASP A 180 -3.70 25.45 1.90
CA ASP A 180 -4.95 26.22 1.91
C ASP A 180 -5.51 26.45 0.49
N GLU A 181 -4.64 26.68 -0.49
CA GLU A 181 -5.03 26.87 -1.88
C GLU A 181 -5.72 25.61 -2.45
N ILE A 182 -5.11 24.44 -2.26
CA ILE A 182 -5.70 23.15 -2.71
C ILE A 182 -7.00 22.90 -1.96
N ARG A 183 -7.05 23.15 -0.66
CA ARG A 183 -8.25 23.00 0.16
C ARG A 183 -9.40 23.87 -0.37
N LEU A 184 -9.18 25.16 -0.57
CA LEU A 184 -10.20 26.09 -1.07
C LEU A 184 -10.68 25.67 -2.45
N LYS A 185 -9.77 25.30 -3.36
CA LYS A 185 -10.09 24.83 -4.70
C LYS A 185 -10.98 23.59 -4.66
N LYS A 186 -10.58 22.55 -3.87
CA LYS A 186 -11.35 21.28 -3.79
C LYS A 186 -12.69 21.46 -3.08
N ARG A 187 -12.76 22.28 -2.05
CA ARG A 187 -14.03 22.58 -1.38
C ARG A 187 -15.00 23.31 -2.31
N LYS A 188 -14.50 24.26 -3.12
CA LYS A 188 -15.33 24.94 -4.15
C LYS A 188 -15.78 23.98 -5.25
N GLU A 189 -14.88 23.10 -5.74
CA GLU A 189 -15.20 22.06 -6.75
C GLU A 189 -16.34 21.15 -6.29
N LEU A 190 -16.41 20.84 -4.99
CA LEU A 190 -17.36 19.90 -4.41
C LEU A 190 -18.55 20.56 -3.68
N GLY A 191 -18.64 21.88 -3.66
CA GLY A 191 -19.70 22.62 -2.94
C GLY A 191 -19.64 22.44 -1.42
N LEU A 192 -18.42 22.44 -0.85
CA LEU A 192 -18.15 22.13 0.55
C LEU A 192 -17.67 23.33 1.37
N GLU A 193 -17.72 24.56 0.83
CA GLU A 193 -17.09 25.76 1.39
C GLU A 193 -17.48 26.01 2.86
N ASN A 194 -18.76 25.82 3.17
CA ASN A 194 -19.32 26.09 4.51
C ASN A 194 -19.66 24.81 5.29
N SER A 195 -19.11 23.65 4.88
CA SER A 195 -19.45 22.36 5.44
C SER A 195 -18.40 21.89 6.45
N PHE A 196 -18.81 21.12 7.45
CA PHE A 196 -17.92 20.28 8.24
C PHE A 196 -17.80 18.94 7.51
N VAL A 197 -16.61 18.65 6.95
CA VAL A 197 -16.40 17.52 6.04
C VAL A 197 -15.74 16.33 6.76
N ILE A 198 -16.49 15.25 6.87
CA ILE A 198 -16.02 13.97 7.36
C ILE A 198 -15.59 13.15 6.15
N GLY A 199 -14.34 12.67 6.11
CA GLY A 199 -13.80 11.90 5.01
C GLY A 199 -13.60 10.43 5.32
N HIS A 200 -13.74 9.60 4.28
CA HIS A 200 -13.37 8.18 4.30
C HIS A 200 -12.80 7.78 2.94
N VAL A 201 -11.68 7.07 2.94
CA VAL A 201 -11.05 6.53 1.72
C VAL A 201 -10.89 5.02 1.85
N GLY A 202 -11.46 4.27 0.89
CA GLY A 202 -11.37 2.82 0.90
C GLY A 202 -12.24 2.15 -0.15
N ARG A 203 -11.92 0.92 -0.54
CA ARG A 203 -12.79 0.14 -1.43
C ARG A 203 -14.16 -0.07 -0.77
N PHE A 204 -15.22 -0.07 -1.57
CA PHE A 204 -16.60 -0.30 -1.07
C PHE A 204 -16.82 -1.78 -0.74
N LYS A 205 -16.11 -2.26 0.30
CA LYS A 205 -16.14 -3.65 0.76
C LYS A 205 -16.50 -3.75 2.23
N PRO A 206 -17.09 -4.87 2.69
CA PRO A 206 -17.54 -5.04 4.07
C PRO A 206 -16.48 -4.76 5.12
N GLU A 207 -15.20 -5.11 4.85
CA GLU A 207 -14.10 -4.87 5.78
C GLU A 207 -13.85 -3.39 6.11
N LYS A 208 -14.33 -2.44 5.28
CA LYS A 208 -14.21 -1.00 5.51
C LYS A 208 -15.33 -0.42 6.39
N ASN A 209 -16.37 -1.22 6.66
CA ASN A 209 -17.44 -0.92 7.61
C ASN A 209 -18.19 0.39 7.35
N HIS A 210 -18.51 0.64 6.07
CA HIS A 210 -19.23 1.85 5.67
C HIS A 210 -20.59 2.01 6.37
N VAL A 211 -21.30 0.91 6.64
CA VAL A 211 -22.59 0.93 7.32
C VAL A 211 -22.47 1.52 8.72
N PHE A 212 -21.44 1.14 9.47
CA PHE A 212 -21.16 1.75 10.77
C PHE A 212 -20.85 3.25 10.65
N LEU A 213 -20.02 3.64 9.67
CA LEU A 213 -19.71 5.04 9.40
C LEU A 213 -20.95 5.86 9.10
N LEU A 214 -21.88 5.33 8.31
CA LEU A 214 -23.15 6.00 7.98
C LEU A 214 -24.02 6.20 9.23
N ASN A 215 -24.05 5.24 10.16
CA ASN A 215 -24.75 5.40 11.45
C ASN A 215 -24.11 6.53 12.29
N VAL A 216 -22.77 6.54 12.41
CA VAL A 216 -22.04 7.62 13.11
C VAL A 216 -22.34 8.97 12.44
N PHE A 217 -22.29 9.04 11.12
CA PHE A 217 -22.53 10.28 10.38
C PHE A 217 -23.97 10.80 10.57
N CYS A 218 -24.96 9.92 10.57
CA CYS A 218 -26.36 10.30 10.83
C CYS A 218 -26.52 10.99 12.19
N GLU A 219 -25.83 10.47 13.23
CA GLU A 219 -25.87 11.10 14.57
C GLU A 219 -25.03 12.41 14.60
N VAL A 220 -23.92 12.50 13.84
CA VAL A 220 -23.19 13.76 13.68
C VAL A 220 -24.06 14.85 13.06
N LEU A 221 -24.92 14.54 12.08
CA LEU A 221 -25.82 15.50 11.45
C LEU A 221 -26.79 16.16 12.43
N LYS A 222 -27.23 15.46 13.48
CA LYS A 222 -28.09 16.03 14.53
C LYS A 222 -27.39 17.14 15.30
N ARG A 223 -26.05 17.05 15.47
CA ARG A 223 -25.22 18.03 16.18
C ARG A 223 -24.56 19.05 15.24
N CYS A 224 -24.41 18.71 13.99
CA CYS A 224 -23.75 19.52 12.95
C CYS A 224 -24.54 19.44 11.64
N PRO A 225 -25.67 20.20 11.49
CA PRO A 225 -26.56 20.10 10.33
C PRO A 225 -25.88 20.40 8.99
N ASN A 226 -24.79 21.17 8.99
CA ASN A 226 -23.98 21.49 7.81
C ASN A 226 -22.86 20.45 7.53
N ALA A 227 -22.86 19.30 8.23
CA ALA A 227 -21.87 18.26 7.95
C ALA A 227 -22.10 17.60 6.60
N LYS A 228 -21.01 17.21 5.94
CA LYS A 228 -21.00 16.39 4.72
C LYS A 228 -20.09 15.20 4.92
N LEU A 229 -20.48 14.04 4.38
CA LEU A 229 -19.67 12.83 4.33
C LEU A 229 -19.11 12.64 2.93
N LEU A 230 -17.78 12.60 2.81
CA LEU A 230 -17.07 12.37 1.56
C LEU A 230 -16.52 10.93 1.55
N LEU A 231 -17.14 10.06 0.76
CA LEU A 231 -16.73 8.68 0.55
C LEU A 231 -15.93 8.55 -0.74
N ILE A 232 -14.68 8.12 -0.67
CA ILE A 232 -13.82 7.97 -1.84
C ILE A 232 -13.40 6.50 -1.94
N GLY A 233 -13.65 5.87 -3.10
CA GLY A 233 -13.30 4.47 -3.27
C GLY A 233 -13.19 3.99 -4.70
N ASN A 234 -12.63 2.79 -4.88
CA ASN A 234 -12.59 2.12 -6.17
C ASN A 234 -13.75 1.12 -6.27
N GLY A 235 -14.33 1.05 -7.47
CA GLY A 235 -15.50 0.25 -7.74
C GLY A 235 -16.80 0.96 -7.42
N ASP A 236 -17.91 0.24 -7.51
CA ASP A 236 -19.22 0.75 -7.16
C ASP A 236 -19.54 0.45 -5.68
N PRO A 237 -20.21 1.39 -4.97
CA PRO A 237 -20.73 1.10 -3.65
C PRO A 237 -21.74 -0.06 -3.77
N ASN A 238 -21.66 -0.99 -2.82
CA ASN A 238 -22.58 -2.11 -2.78
C ASN A 238 -24.00 -1.66 -2.39
N PHE A 239 -24.97 -2.56 -2.62
CA PHE A 239 -26.37 -2.31 -2.33
C PHE A 239 -26.60 -1.86 -0.88
N ASP A 240 -25.90 -2.47 0.09
CA ASP A 240 -26.10 -2.17 1.51
C ASP A 240 -25.73 -0.72 1.86
N ILE A 241 -24.69 -0.17 1.22
CA ILE A 241 -24.27 1.23 1.42
C ILE A 241 -25.35 2.17 0.87
N LEU A 242 -25.81 1.94 -0.37
CA LEU A 242 -26.79 2.80 -1.03
C LEU A 242 -28.14 2.74 -0.31
N LYS A 243 -28.60 1.54 0.03
CA LYS A 243 -29.81 1.35 0.81
C LYS A 243 -29.73 2.04 2.18
N LYS A 244 -28.60 1.89 2.88
CA LYS A 244 -28.42 2.55 4.18
C LYS A 244 -28.48 4.08 4.11
N ILE A 245 -27.94 4.69 3.04
CA ILE A 245 -28.01 6.13 2.80
C ILE A 245 -29.47 6.57 2.60
N GLU A 246 -30.27 5.77 1.90
CA GLU A 246 -31.70 6.03 1.70
C GLU A 246 -32.50 5.85 3.00
N ASP A 247 -32.32 4.73 3.69
CA ASP A 247 -32.99 4.40 4.96
C ASP A 247 -32.78 5.48 6.03
N LEU A 248 -31.57 6.08 6.08
CA LEU A 248 -31.23 7.16 6.99
C LEU A 248 -31.63 8.56 6.49
N ASN A 249 -32.14 8.68 5.27
CA ASN A 249 -32.52 9.94 4.62
C ASN A 249 -31.38 10.99 4.61
N ILE A 250 -30.13 10.56 4.36
CA ILE A 250 -28.93 11.41 4.37
C ILE A 250 -28.32 11.62 2.98
N LYS A 251 -29.02 11.27 1.90
CA LYS A 251 -28.52 11.32 0.51
C LYS A 251 -27.92 12.67 0.14
N ASN A 252 -28.57 13.78 0.55
CA ASN A 252 -28.13 15.14 0.26
C ASN A 252 -26.85 15.55 1.04
N ASN A 253 -26.43 14.75 2.01
CA ASN A 253 -25.26 15.01 2.85
C ASN A 253 -24.10 14.08 2.56
N VAL A 254 -24.25 13.09 1.66
CA VAL A 254 -23.21 12.12 1.29
C VAL A 254 -22.75 12.35 -0.14
N ILE A 255 -21.46 12.52 -0.33
CA ILE A 255 -20.79 12.64 -1.63
C ILE A 255 -19.97 11.37 -1.86
N ILE A 256 -20.23 10.66 -2.96
CA ILE A 256 -19.50 9.44 -3.32
C ILE A 256 -18.65 9.73 -4.56
N LEU A 257 -17.34 9.60 -4.43
CA LEU A 257 -16.38 9.77 -5.52
C LEU A 257 -15.70 8.43 -5.83
N LYS A 258 -15.78 8.02 -7.10
CA LYS A 258 -15.25 6.74 -7.57
C LYS A 258 -13.99 6.91 -8.41
N ASN A 259 -13.00 6.00 -8.22
CA ASN A 259 -11.82 5.87 -9.08
C ASN A 259 -11.03 7.18 -9.26
N ARG A 260 -10.89 7.98 -8.19
CA ARG A 260 -10.19 9.26 -8.21
C ARG A 260 -8.67 9.04 -8.21
N LYS A 261 -7.95 9.87 -8.98
CA LYS A 261 -6.47 9.90 -9.01
C LYS A 261 -5.89 10.99 -8.10
N ASP A 262 -6.69 11.97 -7.73
CA ASP A 262 -6.35 13.14 -6.91
C ASP A 262 -6.74 12.98 -5.43
N VAL A 263 -6.64 11.76 -4.90
CA VAL A 263 -7.03 11.47 -3.50
C VAL A 263 -6.23 12.30 -2.50
N ASN A 264 -4.94 12.56 -2.78
CA ASN A 264 -4.08 13.42 -1.98
C ASN A 264 -4.62 14.87 -1.88
N GLU A 265 -5.25 15.40 -2.93
CA GLU A 265 -5.91 16.71 -2.90
C GLU A 265 -7.27 16.64 -2.21
N LEU A 266 -7.99 15.52 -2.35
CA LEU A 266 -9.29 15.32 -1.70
C LEU A 266 -9.18 15.22 -0.18
N TYR A 267 -8.09 14.69 0.37
CA TYR A 267 -7.82 14.77 1.81
C TYR A 267 -7.79 16.23 2.30
N GLN A 268 -7.29 17.17 1.50
CA GLN A 268 -7.22 18.59 1.86
C GLN A 268 -8.62 19.22 2.07
N ALA A 269 -9.66 18.69 1.40
CA ALA A 269 -11.03 19.18 1.53
C ALA A 269 -11.72 18.74 2.84
N MET A 270 -11.19 17.72 3.52
CA MET A 270 -11.76 17.13 4.74
C MET A 270 -11.40 17.94 5.99
N ASP A 271 -12.16 17.77 7.06
CA ASP A 271 -11.88 18.31 8.39
C ASP A 271 -11.49 17.20 9.39
N VAL A 272 -12.00 16.00 9.20
CA VAL A 272 -11.66 14.81 9.97
C VAL A 272 -11.76 13.56 9.10
N PHE A 273 -10.86 12.63 9.28
CA PHE A 273 -10.88 11.33 8.62
C PHE A 273 -11.36 10.24 9.57
N VAL A 274 -12.39 9.47 9.18
CA VAL A 274 -12.96 8.41 10.01
C VAL A 274 -12.81 7.06 9.32
N PHE A 275 -12.15 6.11 10.00
CA PHE A 275 -11.77 4.83 9.43
C PHE A 275 -12.12 3.64 10.35
N PRO A 276 -13.41 3.25 10.40
CA PRO A 276 -13.91 2.23 11.32
C PRO A 276 -13.73 0.80 10.77
N SER A 277 -12.64 0.52 10.06
CA SER A 277 -12.39 -0.77 9.43
C SER A 277 -12.41 -1.92 10.42
N LEU A 278 -12.98 -3.06 10.00
CA LEU A 278 -13.03 -4.31 10.76
C LEU A 278 -11.69 -5.04 10.73
N TYR A 279 -10.91 -4.85 9.69
CA TYR A 279 -9.60 -5.46 9.49
C TYR A 279 -8.75 -4.68 8.49
N GLU A 280 -7.48 -4.47 8.81
CA GLU A 280 -6.47 -3.86 7.94
C GLU A 280 -5.11 -4.57 8.07
N GLY A 281 -4.38 -4.63 6.96
CA GLY A 281 -2.98 -5.05 6.98
C GLY A 281 -2.05 -3.98 7.55
N LEU A 282 -2.21 -2.74 7.11
CA LEU A 282 -1.51 -1.55 7.61
C LEU A 282 -2.48 -0.37 7.77
N GLY A 283 -3.43 -0.20 6.83
CA GLY A 283 -4.29 0.98 6.80
C GLY A 283 -3.57 2.21 6.24
N ILE A 284 -2.90 2.07 5.09
CA ILE A 284 -2.10 3.14 4.46
C ILE A 284 -2.88 4.46 4.32
N VAL A 285 -4.19 4.40 4.08
CA VAL A 285 -5.07 5.57 3.97
C VAL A 285 -5.16 6.38 5.28
N ALA A 286 -4.98 5.72 6.45
CA ALA A 286 -4.89 6.42 7.72
C ALA A 286 -3.54 7.17 7.88
N ILE A 287 -2.47 6.65 7.29
CA ILE A 287 -1.17 7.33 7.21
C ILE A 287 -1.26 8.52 6.26
N GLU A 288 -1.90 8.36 5.10
CA GLU A 288 -2.15 9.43 4.12
C GLU A 288 -2.97 10.57 4.72
N ALA A 289 -4.04 10.25 5.47
CA ALA A 289 -4.86 11.24 6.15
C ALA A 289 -4.05 12.04 7.16
N GLN A 290 -3.26 11.38 8.02
CA GLN A 290 -2.38 12.04 8.97
C GLN A 290 -1.31 12.88 8.27
N ALA A 291 -0.72 12.38 7.17
CA ALA A 291 0.24 13.12 6.36
C ALA A 291 -0.35 14.41 5.79
N SER A 292 -1.66 14.42 5.50
CA SER A 292 -2.43 15.58 5.04
C SER A 292 -2.84 16.54 6.17
N GLY A 293 -2.37 16.31 7.40
CA GLY A 293 -2.73 17.14 8.55
C GLY A 293 -4.15 16.90 9.07
N LEU A 294 -4.77 15.74 8.78
CA LEU A 294 -6.13 15.46 9.22
C LEU A 294 -6.15 14.73 10.57
N PRO A 295 -6.97 15.19 11.53
CA PRO A 295 -7.40 14.36 12.63
C PRO A 295 -7.97 13.04 12.11
N THR A 296 -7.46 11.92 12.61
CA THR A 296 -7.72 10.59 12.05
C THR A 296 -8.23 9.66 13.14
N ILE A 297 -9.52 9.33 13.07
CA ILE A 297 -10.20 8.48 14.04
C ILE A 297 -10.35 7.08 13.43
N CYS A 298 -9.66 6.11 14.03
CA CYS A 298 -9.60 4.73 13.54
C CYS A 298 -10.18 3.72 14.51
N SER A 299 -10.63 2.58 14.02
CA SER A 299 -11.00 1.47 14.90
C SER A 299 -9.78 0.87 15.59
N GLU A 300 -10.00 0.20 16.73
CA GLU A 300 -8.97 -0.55 17.46
C GLU A 300 -8.38 -1.71 16.65
N ARG A 301 -9.02 -2.08 15.53
CA ARG A 301 -8.59 -3.16 14.64
C ARG A 301 -7.42 -2.79 13.73
N LEU A 302 -7.06 -1.50 13.66
CA LEU A 302 -5.89 -1.09 12.88
C LEU A 302 -4.59 -1.44 13.63
N PRO A 303 -3.52 -1.83 12.90
CA PRO A 303 -2.19 -1.98 13.47
C PRO A 303 -1.68 -0.71 14.15
N LEU A 304 -0.86 -0.86 15.19
CA LEU A 304 -0.25 0.28 15.90
C LEU A 304 0.66 1.11 14.99
N GLU A 305 1.23 0.48 13.98
CA GLU A 305 2.12 1.08 12.98
C GLU A 305 1.42 2.16 12.14
N SER A 306 0.09 2.16 12.07
CA SER A 306 -0.68 3.21 11.41
C SER A 306 -0.76 4.52 12.21
N ASN A 307 -0.39 4.50 13.49
CA ASN A 307 -0.32 5.67 14.35
C ASN A 307 1.04 6.35 14.19
N ILE A 308 1.11 7.38 13.36
CA ILE A 308 2.37 8.07 13.04
C ILE A 308 2.44 9.50 13.59
N SER A 309 1.34 10.08 14.07
CA SER A 309 1.27 11.48 14.46
C SER A 309 0.32 11.72 15.65
N PRO A 310 0.39 12.88 16.31
CA PRO A 310 -0.55 13.23 17.40
C PRO A 310 -2.00 13.42 16.93
N LEU A 311 -2.25 13.42 15.61
CA LEU A 311 -3.59 13.52 15.04
C LEU A 311 -4.33 12.17 15.01
N TYR A 312 -3.66 11.07 15.36
CA TYR A 312 -4.26 9.75 15.37
C TYR A 312 -4.99 9.44 16.66
N LYS A 313 -6.22 8.94 16.52
CA LYS A 313 -7.02 8.45 17.64
C LYS A 313 -7.59 7.07 17.34
N LYS A 314 -7.57 6.20 18.34
CA LYS A 314 -8.09 4.84 18.23
C LYS A 314 -9.34 4.69 19.11
N LEU A 315 -10.42 4.17 18.53
CA LEU A 315 -11.67 3.89 19.25
C LEU A 315 -12.11 2.43 19.04
N SER A 316 -12.71 1.84 20.05
CA SER A 316 -13.30 0.51 19.92
C SER A 316 -14.62 0.57 19.16
N LEU A 317 -14.83 -0.40 18.25
CA LEU A 317 -16.11 -0.59 17.56
C LEU A 317 -17.22 -1.08 18.50
N ALA A 318 -16.87 -1.59 19.70
CA ALA A 318 -17.82 -1.98 20.72
C ALA A 318 -18.37 -0.80 21.54
N LEU A 319 -17.79 0.40 21.42
CA LEU A 319 -18.31 1.60 22.07
C LEU A 319 -19.64 2.03 21.47
N PRO A 320 -20.53 2.69 22.24
CA PRO A 320 -21.72 3.34 21.71
C PRO A 320 -21.37 4.30 20.57
N ILE A 321 -22.27 4.43 19.60
CA ILE A 321 -22.09 5.36 18.45
C ILE A 321 -21.81 6.78 18.93
N ASP A 322 -22.46 7.23 20.00
CA ASP A 322 -22.25 8.55 20.59
C ASP A 322 -20.81 8.83 20.97
N SER A 323 -20.04 7.83 21.42
CA SER A 323 -18.62 7.99 21.71
C SER A 323 -17.80 8.34 20.44
N TRP A 324 -18.17 7.78 19.30
CA TRP A 324 -17.56 8.12 18.01
C TRP A 324 -17.98 9.52 17.56
N VAL A 325 -19.25 9.86 17.76
CA VAL A 325 -19.80 11.18 17.43
C VAL A 325 -19.12 12.27 18.25
N ASP A 326 -18.95 12.08 19.56
CA ASP A 326 -18.26 13.01 20.45
C ASP A 326 -16.84 13.32 19.94
N GLU A 327 -16.09 12.27 19.58
CA GLU A 327 -14.73 12.45 19.08
C GLU A 327 -14.70 13.13 17.72
N VAL A 328 -15.61 12.78 16.79
CA VAL A 328 -15.70 13.44 15.48
C VAL A 328 -16.04 14.93 15.62
N VAL A 329 -17.03 15.27 16.43
CA VAL A 329 -17.46 16.67 16.63
C VAL A 329 -16.39 17.51 17.33
N LYS A 330 -15.63 16.92 18.26
CA LYS A 330 -14.52 17.56 18.97
C LYS A 330 -13.43 18.05 17.99
N GLU A 331 -13.20 17.33 16.90
CA GLU A 331 -12.17 17.68 15.91
C GLU A 331 -12.41 19.00 15.18
N LYS A 332 -13.64 19.56 15.19
CA LYS A 332 -13.91 20.91 14.69
C LYS A 332 -13.07 22.01 15.36
N LYS A 333 -12.56 21.75 16.56
CA LYS A 333 -11.76 22.71 17.36
C LYS A 333 -10.30 22.28 17.49
N ASN A 334 -9.86 21.29 16.72
CA ASN A 334 -8.49 20.76 16.81
C ASN A 334 -7.49 21.76 16.21
N LYS A 335 -6.65 22.37 17.06
CA LYS A 335 -5.63 23.35 16.66
C LYS A 335 -4.44 22.73 15.91
N LEU A 336 -4.26 21.40 15.99
CA LEU A 336 -3.21 20.70 15.25
C LEU A 336 -3.66 20.27 13.85
N ALA A 337 -4.96 20.38 13.54
CA ALA A 337 -5.47 20.07 12.21
C ALA A 337 -4.86 21.01 11.14
N HIS A 338 -4.69 20.45 9.94
CA HIS A 338 -4.21 21.18 8.78
C HIS A 338 -2.79 21.75 8.91
N GLN A 339 -1.94 21.11 9.73
CA GLN A 339 -0.51 21.46 9.79
C GLN A 339 0.31 20.47 8.95
N ASN A 340 1.53 20.88 8.61
CA ASN A 340 2.47 20.03 7.90
C ASN A 340 2.95 18.88 8.80
N MET A 341 2.52 17.65 8.49
CA MET A 341 2.86 16.42 9.22
C MET A 341 3.96 15.58 8.55
N GLN A 342 4.62 16.09 7.51
CA GLN A 342 5.62 15.34 6.73
C GLN A 342 6.73 14.75 7.62
N GLN A 343 7.20 15.48 8.62
CA GLN A 343 8.24 15.00 9.52
C GLN A 343 7.84 13.74 10.32
N PHE A 344 6.57 13.60 10.64
CA PHE A 344 6.06 12.39 11.31
C PHE A 344 6.07 11.19 10.36
N VAL A 345 5.73 11.39 9.08
CA VAL A 345 5.79 10.35 8.03
C VAL A 345 7.23 9.87 7.85
N ILE A 346 8.19 10.80 7.74
CA ILE A 346 9.62 10.51 7.59
C ILE A 346 10.14 9.74 8.80
N LYS A 347 9.91 10.24 10.02
CA LYS A 347 10.37 9.61 11.28
C LYS A 347 9.80 8.22 11.49
N SER A 348 8.56 7.97 11.04
CA SER A 348 7.90 6.66 11.12
C SER A 348 8.32 5.70 10.00
N GLY A 349 9.17 6.13 9.06
CA GLY A 349 9.69 5.29 7.98
C GLY A 349 8.68 5.03 6.84
N TYR A 350 7.69 5.91 6.67
CA TYR A 350 6.68 5.79 5.60
C TYR A 350 6.87 6.80 4.46
N ASP A 351 8.00 7.52 4.42
CA ASP A 351 8.33 8.38 3.29
C ASP A 351 9.04 7.61 2.17
N ILE A 352 8.50 7.75 0.94
CA ILE A 352 9.00 6.99 -0.21
C ILE A 352 10.41 7.38 -0.63
N LYS A 353 10.79 8.64 -0.49
CA LYS A 353 12.15 9.08 -0.86
C LYS A 353 13.18 8.45 0.07
N THR A 354 12.89 8.42 1.37
CA THR A 354 13.74 7.75 2.36
C THR A 354 13.84 6.25 2.08
N THR A 355 12.70 5.60 1.78
CA THR A 355 12.65 4.17 1.44
C THR A 355 13.39 3.86 0.15
N ALA A 356 13.24 4.68 -0.89
CA ALA A 356 13.91 4.50 -2.18
C ALA A 356 15.43 4.66 -2.05
N ASN A 357 15.89 5.68 -1.33
CA ASN A 357 17.33 5.88 -1.06
C ASN A 357 17.92 4.70 -0.30
N TYR A 358 17.23 4.22 0.76
CA TYR A 358 17.67 3.04 1.51
C TYR A 358 17.79 1.81 0.60
N MET A 359 16.77 1.53 -0.23
CA MET A 359 16.77 0.41 -1.15
C MET A 359 17.85 0.53 -2.22
N GLN A 360 18.06 1.72 -2.76
CA GLN A 360 19.14 1.99 -3.71
C GLN A 360 20.50 1.70 -3.08
N ASP A 361 20.78 2.22 -1.91
CA ASP A 361 22.04 1.99 -1.18
C ASP A 361 22.25 0.51 -0.86
N PHE A 362 21.18 -0.18 -0.45
CA PHE A 362 21.22 -1.62 -0.20
C PHE A 362 21.61 -2.38 -1.48
N TYR A 363 20.98 -2.07 -2.62
CA TYR A 363 21.32 -2.75 -3.89
C TYR A 363 22.72 -2.44 -4.37
N LEU A 364 23.19 -1.20 -4.26
CA LEU A 364 24.56 -0.81 -4.63
C LEU A 364 25.62 -1.50 -3.77
N LYS A 365 25.41 -1.56 -2.45
CA LYS A 365 26.33 -2.23 -1.51
C LYS A 365 26.35 -3.74 -1.70
N SER A 366 25.18 -4.34 -1.94
CA SER A 366 25.06 -5.79 -2.09
C SER A 366 25.48 -6.29 -3.47
N GLY A 367 25.14 -5.55 -4.54
CA GLY A 367 25.46 -5.93 -5.93
C GLY A 367 26.86 -5.51 -6.40
N GLY A 368 27.49 -4.53 -5.72
CA GLY A 368 28.84 -4.06 -6.03
C GLY A 368 29.98 -4.83 -5.33
N LYS A 369 29.65 -5.92 -4.63
CA LYS A 369 30.64 -6.81 -3.97
C LYS A 369 31.24 -7.89 -4.88
N LEU A 370 31.08 -7.73 -6.21
CA LEU A 370 31.66 -8.62 -7.22
C LEU A 370 32.88 -7.96 -7.87
#